data_edee71981d826a759bf52bac6939663f
#
_entry.id   edee71981d826a759bf52bac6939663f
#
_cell.length_a   1.000
_cell.length_b   1.000
_cell.length_c   1.000
_cell.angle_alpha   90.00
_cell.angle_beta   90.00
_cell.angle_gamma   90.00
#
_symmetry.space_group_name_H-M   'P 1'
#
loop_
_entity.id
_entity.type
_entity.pdbx_description
1 polymer ?
#
loop_
_entity_poly.entity_id
_entity_poly.type
_entity_poly.pdbx_seq_one_letter_code
_entity_poly.pdbx_strand_id
1 'polypeptide(L)'
;MEFSKFIETAPEEIKDYLEKCRKTPQSPTWHPEGDVLKHTKIVFSRAAKTGDINYMFAAIFHDLGKTESTKLNKRGSWSSYGHEFISARLVIKHKDWISSQGADVDLVHDLVISHMKIKMMDEMRKPKQEEFKAKPNYEKIKEFSSFDNMKTLTPEELSL
;
A
#
# COMPACT_ATOMS: atom_id res chain seq x y z
N MET A 1 12.68 12.06 -1.21
CA MET A 1 12.53 11.66 -2.64
C MET A 1 11.10 11.90 -3.09
N GLU A 2 10.95 12.47 -4.26
CA GLU A 2 9.63 12.74 -4.83
C GLU A 2 9.07 11.52 -5.57
N PHE A 3 7.75 11.36 -5.48
CA PHE A 3 7.02 10.27 -6.12
C PHE A 3 7.32 10.16 -7.63
N SER A 4 7.19 11.28 -8.37
CA SER A 4 7.38 11.28 -9.81
C SER A 4 8.79 10.84 -10.21
N LYS A 5 9.79 11.24 -9.45
CA LYS A 5 11.18 10.84 -9.70
C LYS A 5 11.40 9.36 -9.40
N PHE A 6 10.82 8.87 -8.32
CA PHE A 6 10.95 7.46 -7.92
C PHE A 6 10.43 6.52 -8.99
N ILE A 7 9.30 6.86 -9.62
CA ILE A 7 8.66 5.98 -10.61
C ILE A 7 9.22 6.13 -12.02
N GLU A 8 10.20 7.03 -12.27
CA GLU A 8 10.80 7.19 -13.61
C GLU A 8 11.38 5.88 -14.12
N THR A 9 12.00 5.08 -13.27
CA THR A 9 12.62 3.81 -13.64
C THR A 9 11.66 2.62 -13.53
N ALA A 10 10.40 2.86 -13.16
CA ALA A 10 9.44 1.78 -12.99
C ALA A 10 9.12 1.11 -14.34
N PRO A 11 8.84 -0.21 -14.32
CA PRO A 11 8.32 -0.89 -15.49
C PRO A 11 7.02 -0.24 -15.99
N GLU A 12 6.80 -0.29 -17.31
CA GLU A 12 5.58 0.30 -17.90
C GLU A 12 4.30 -0.24 -17.30
N GLU A 13 4.27 -1.54 -16.97
CA GLU A 13 3.10 -2.14 -16.32
C GLU A 13 2.77 -1.44 -14.99
N ILE A 14 3.78 -1.08 -14.20
CA ILE A 14 3.56 -0.37 -12.93
C ILE A 14 3.03 1.04 -13.17
N LYS A 15 3.58 1.74 -14.16
CA LYS A 15 3.08 3.06 -14.53
C LYS A 15 1.63 3.01 -14.98
N ASP A 16 1.26 1.96 -15.74
CA ASP A 16 -0.13 1.74 -16.19
C ASP A 16 -1.06 1.47 -15.01
N TYR A 17 -0.63 0.66 -14.04
CA TYR A 17 -1.41 0.43 -12.80
C TYR A 17 -1.62 1.74 -12.03
N LEU A 18 -0.59 2.57 -11.93
CA LEU A 18 -0.69 3.85 -11.23
C LEU A 18 -1.69 4.79 -11.93
N GLU A 19 -1.71 4.80 -13.26
CA GLU A 19 -2.72 5.57 -14.00
C GLU A 19 -4.13 5.04 -13.77
N LYS A 20 -4.30 3.71 -13.71
CA LYS A 20 -5.59 3.11 -13.37
C LYS A 20 -6.02 3.47 -11.94
N CYS A 21 -5.06 3.63 -11.02
CA CYS A 21 -5.34 4.07 -9.66
C CYS A 21 -6.02 5.44 -9.60
N ARG A 22 -5.68 6.33 -10.53
CA ARG A 22 -6.33 7.65 -10.64
C ARG A 22 -7.83 7.54 -10.86
N LYS A 23 -8.29 6.47 -11.52
CA LYS A 23 -9.69 6.23 -11.85
C LYS A 23 -10.37 5.25 -10.89
N THR A 24 -9.65 4.79 -9.87
CA THR A 24 -10.16 3.80 -8.91
C THR A 24 -10.70 4.53 -7.69
N PRO A 25 -12.02 4.48 -7.45
CA PRO A 25 -12.63 5.20 -6.32
C PRO A 25 -12.42 4.47 -5.01
N GLN A 26 -12.55 5.21 -3.91
CA GLN A 26 -12.49 4.68 -2.55
C GLN A 26 -13.65 5.22 -1.73
N SER A 27 -14.00 4.52 -0.63
CA SER A 27 -15.03 4.97 0.29
C SER A 27 -14.62 6.31 0.92
N PRO A 28 -15.41 7.39 0.75
CA PRO A 28 -15.08 8.69 1.35
C PRO A 28 -14.99 8.66 2.88
N THR A 29 -15.69 7.73 3.52
CA THR A 29 -15.68 7.58 4.98
C THR A 29 -14.27 7.26 5.50
N TRP A 30 -13.56 6.34 4.80
CA TRP A 30 -12.23 5.90 5.21
C TRP A 30 -11.11 6.59 4.44
N HIS A 31 -11.45 7.19 3.29
CA HIS A 31 -10.50 7.79 2.37
C HIS A 31 -10.96 9.18 1.93
N PRO A 32 -10.92 10.17 2.87
CA PRO A 32 -11.31 11.54 2.52
C PRO A 32 -10.33 12.19 1.53
N GLU A 33 -9.14 11.61 1.36
CA GLU A 33 -8.13 12.11 0.41
C GLU A 33 -8.53 11.94 -1.06
N GLY A 34 -9.38 10.96 -1.40
CA GLY A 34 -9.87 10.75 -2.76
C GLY A 34 -9.55 9.40 -3.36
N ASP A 35 -9.08 9.36 -4.62
CA ASP A 35 -8.81 8.14 -5.36
C ASP A 35 -7.56 7.38 -4.87
N VAL A 36 -7.35 6.18 -5.42
CA VAL A 36 -6.24 5.31 -5.00
C VAL A 36 -4.88 5.92 -5.32
N LEU A 37 -4.75 6.68 -6.43
CA LEU A 37 -3.47 7.31 -6.75
C LEU A 37 -3.12 8.40 -5.72
N LYS A 38 -4.08 9.22 -5.35
CA LYS A 38 -3.88 10.25 -4.32
C LYS A 38 -3.43 9.61 -3.02
N HIS A 39 -4.13 8.55 -2.61
CA HIS A 39 -3.78 7.78 -1.43
C HIS A 39 -2.34 7.24 -1.51
N THR A 40 -1.98 6.64 -2.64
CA THR A 40 -0.64 6.09 -2.86
C THR A 40 0.44 7.15 -2.73
N LYS A 41 0.22 8.34 -3.28
CA LYS A 41 1.17 9.46 -3.17
C LYS A 41 1.37 9.90 -1.72
N ILE A 42 0.30 9.94 -0.95
CA ILE A 42 0.36 10.32 0.48
C ILE A 42 1.16 9.28 1.26
N VAL A 43 0.84 7.99 1.09
CA VAL A 43 1.57 6.91 1.77
C VAL A 43 3.04 6.93 1.37
N PHE A 44 3.33 7.13 0.09
CA PHE A 44 4.72 7.25 -0.39
C PHE A 44 5.45 8.42 0.26
N SER A 45 4.82 9.58 0.38
CA SER A 45 5.47 10.74 0.99
C SER A 45 5.86 10.49 2.45
N ARG A 46 5.01 9.77 3.19
CA ARG A 46 5.29 9.36 4.57
C ARG A 46 6.43 8.34 4.64
N ALA A 47 6.41 7.37 3.74
CA ALA A 47 7.48 6.37 3.62
C ALA A 47 8.82 7.03 3.27
N ALA A 48 8.81 7.97 2.33
CA ALA A 48 10.02 8.67 1.89
C ALA A 48 10.70 9.45 3.02
N LYS A 49 9.92 9.98 3.97
CA LYS A 49 10.47 10.70 5.13
C LYS A 49 11.31 9.81 6.03
N THR A 50 11.09 8.50 6.01
CA THR A 50 11.90 7.55 6.80
C THR A 50 13.27 7.29 6.17
N GLY A 51 13.43 7.56 4.87
CA GLY A 51 14.63 7.21 4.12
C GLY A 51 14.74 5.72 3.79
N ASP A 52 13.76 4.90 4.18
CA ASP A 52 13.80 3.45 3.97
C ASP A 52 13.19 3.08 2.61
N ILE A 53 14.03 2.59 1.69
CA ILE A 53 13.63 2.21 0.34
C ILE A 53 12.57 1.11 0.34
N ASN A 54 12.57 0.23 1.33
CA ASN A 54 11.59 -0.86 1.42
C ASN A 54 10.19 -0.32 1.65
N TYR A 55 10.06 0.67 2.52
CA TYR A 55 8.77 1.34 2.77
C TYR A 55 8.30 2.10 1.53
N MET A 56 9.20 2.72 0.79
CA MET A 56 8.85 3.43 -0.45
C MET A 56 8.27 2.47 -1.49
N PHE A 57 8.91 1.33 -1.70
CA PHE A 57 8.40 0.31 -2.62
C PHE A 57 7.06 -0.25 -2.14
N ALA A 58 6.94 -0.54 -0.84
CA ALA A 58 5.67 -1.02 -0.29
C ALA A 58 4.55 0.00 -0.52
N ALA A 59 4.84 1.28 -0.38
CA ALA A 59 3.87 2.35 -0.64
C ALA A 59 3.37 2.32 -2.09
N ILE A 60 4.28 2.15 -3.07
CA ILE A 60 3.92 2.09 -4.48
C ILE A 60 3.01 0.88 -4.76
N PHE A 61 3.34 -0.29 -4.22
CA PHE A 61 2.67 -1.54 -4.56
C PHE A 61 1.41 -1.84 -3.75
N HIS A 62 1.29 -1.36 -2.50
CA HIS A 62 0.33 -1.91 -1.54
C HIS A 62 -1.13 -1.88 -2.00
N ASP A 63 -1.53 -0.90 -2.78
CA ASP A 63 -2.91 -0.71 -3.23
C ASP A 63 -3.11 -0.87 -4.73
N LEU A 64 -2.09 -1.30 -5.49
CA LEU A 64 -2.24 -1.51 -6.93
C LEU A 64 -3.35 -2.51 -7.25
N GLY A 65 -3.53 -3.52 -6.41
CA GLY A 65 -4.57 -4.53 -6.59
C GLY A 65 -6.00 -3.97 -6.54
N LYS A 66 -6.19 -2.79 -5.98
CA LYS A 66 -7.51 -2.15 -5.94
C LYS A 66 -8.04 -1.83 -7.34
N THR A 67 -7.16 -1.64 -8.32
CA THR A 67 -7.59 -1.40 -9.71
C THR A 67 -8.40 -2.55 -10.29
N GLU A 68 -8.19 -3.77 -9.79
CA GLU A 68 -8.87 -4.98 -10.27
C GLU A 68 -9.94 -5.48 -9.30
N SER A 69 -9.86 -5.12 -8.02
CA SER A 69 -10.75 -5.67 -6.98
C SER A 69 -11.82 -4.71 -6.48
N THR A 70 -11.74 -3.42 -6.82
CA THR A 70 -12.70 -2.43 -6.31
C THR A 70 -14.07 -2.59 -6.97
N LYS A 71 -15.10 -2.72 -6.14
CA LYS A 71 -16.50 -2.89 -6.56
C LYS A 71 -17.43 -2.17 -5.60
N LEU A 72 -18.59 -1.76 -6.11
CA LEU A 72 -19.68 -1.32 -5.23
C LEU A 72 -20.25 -2.53 -4.50
N ASN A 73 -20.32 -2.44 -3.18
CA ASN A 73 -20.94 -3.50 -2.39
C ASN A 73 -22.46 -3.27 -2.29
N LYS A 74 -23.15 -4.20 -1.62
CA LYS A 74 -24.62 -4.14 -1.46
C LYS A 74 -25.12 -2.90 -0.71
N ARG A 75 -24.23 -2.24 0.06
CA ARG A 75 -24.55 -1.03 0.83
C ARG A 75 -24.30 0.25 0.01
N GLY A 76 -23.88 0.12 -1.25
CA GLY A 76 -23.56 1.27 -2.09
C GLY A 76 -22.20 1.90 -1.79
N SER A 77 -21.32 1.20 -1.09
CA SER A 77 -19.96 1.65 -0.78
C SER A 77 -18.95 0.91 -1.64
N TRP A 78 -17.81 1.56 -1.89
CA TRP A 78 -16.70 0.92 -2.58
C TRP A 78 -15.95 -0.01 -1.64
N SER A 79 -15.63 -1.22 -2.11
CA SER A 79 -14.83 -2.19 -1.38
C SER A 79 -13.82 -2.86 -2.31
N SER A 80 -12.72 -3.35 -1.74
CA SER A 80 -11.58 -3.88 -2.52
C SER A 80 -11.05 -5.15 -1.86
N TYR A 81 -11.90 -6.16 -1.74
CA TYR A 81 -11.53 -7.43 -1.09
C TYR A 81 -10.41 -8.13 -1.85
N GLY A 82 -9.36 -8.51 -1.12
CA GLY A 82 -8.26 -9.28 -1.65
C GLY A 82 -7.24 -8.48 -2.44
N HIS A 83 -7.32 -7.13 -2.41
CA HIS A 83 -6.36 -6.30 -3.14
C HIS A 83 -4.92 -6.53 -2.70
N GLU A 84 -4.69 -6.86 -1.42
CA GLU A 84 -3.34 -7.11 -0.90
C GLU A 84 -2.68 -8.32 -1.54
N PHE A 85 -3.45 -9.34 -1.93
CA PHE A 85 -2.93 -10.52 -2.59
C PHE A 85 -2.54 -10.24 -4.04
N ILE A 86 -3.34 -9.44 -4.74
CA ILE A 86 -3.04 -9.01 -6.12
C ILE A 86 -1.77 -8.14 -6.10
N SER A 87 -1.71 -7.18 -5.18
CA SER A 87 -0.56 -6.30 -5.01
C SER A 87 0.72 -7.09 -4.70
N ALA A 88 0.63 -8.08 -3.82
CA ALA A 88 1.78 -8.92 -3.45
C ALA A 88 2.30 -9.73 -4.65
N ARG A 89 1.41 -10.23 -5.51
CA ARG A 89 1.83 -10.91 -6.74
C ARG A 89 2.60 -9.98 -7.68
N LEU A 90 2.20 -8.72 -7.75
CA LEU A 90 2.91 -7.72 -8.55
C LEU A 90 4.31 -7.44 -8.00
N VAL A 91 4.50 -7.46 -6.69
CA VAL A 91 5.82 -7.35 -6.08
C VAL A 91 6.74 -8.46 -6.60
N ILE A 92 6.28 -9.70 -6.59
CA ILE A 92 7.08 -10.82 -7.07
C ILE A 92 7.34 -10.72 -8.57
N LYS A 93 6.34 -10.35 -9.35
CA LYS A 93 6.48 -10.18 -10.78
C LYS A 93 7.56 -9.14 -11.15
N HIS A 94 7.67 -8.08 -10.36
CA HIS A 94 8.61 -6.99 -10.59
C HIS A 94 9.79 -6.98 -9.62
N LYS A 95 10.16 -8.16 -9.12
CA LYS A 95 11.25 -8.32 -8.15
C LYS A 95 12.59 -7.77 -8.66
N ASP A 96 12.83 -7.84 -9.97
CA ASP A 96 14.09 -7.37 -10.54
C ASP A 96 14.23 -5.85 -10.44
N TRP A 97 13.14 -5.12 -10.67
CA TRP A 97 13.14 -3.67 -10.48
C TRP A 97 13.40 -3.31 -9.01
N ILE A 98 12.69 -3.97 -8.11
CA ILE A 98 12.82 -3.74 -6.66
C ILE A 98 14.26 -4.00 -6.19
N SER A 99 14.83 -5.14 -6.57
CA SER A 99 16.20 -5.51 -6.22
C SER A 99 17.23 -4.55 -6.83
N SER A 100 17.00 -4.11 -8.06
CA SER A 100 17.94 -3.21 -8.76
C SER A 100 18.08 -1.86 -8.06
N GLN A 101 17.07 -1.46 -7.30
CA GLN A 101 17.07 -0.19 -6.55
C GLN A 101 17.57 -0.36 -5.12
N GLY A 102 18.04 -1.55 -4.74
CA GLY A 102 18.60 -1.82 -3.43
C GLY A 102 17.61 -2.21 -2.35
N ALA A 103 16.37 -2.53 -2.71
CA ALA A 103 15.37 -2.95 -1.75
C ALA A 103 15.36 -4.48 -1.57
N ASP A 104 14.83 -4.92 -0.43
CA ASP A 104 14.64 -6.32 -0.07
C ASP A 104 13.25 -6.77 -0.52
N VAL A 105 13.19 -7.61 -1.56
CA VAL A 105 11.93 -8.08 -2.15
C VAL A 105 11.06 -8.80 -1.12
N ASP A 106 11.65 -9.65 -0.30
CA ASP A 106 10.90 -10.42 0.69
C ASP A 106 10.25 -9.50 1.74
N LEU A 107 10.98 -8.49 2.18
CA LEU A 107 10.43 -7.51 3.12
C LEU A 107 9.32 -6.69 2.45
N VAL A 108 9.53 -6.21 1.24
CA VAL A 108 8.49 -5.45 0.50
C VAL A 108 7.24 -6.32 0.34
N HIS A 109 7.40 -7.59 -0.02
CA HIS A 109 6.29 -8.54 -0.14
C HIS A 109 5.53 -8.68 1.19
N ASP A 110 6.25 -8.87 2.30
CA ASP A 110 5.64 -8.99 3.62
C ASP A 110 4.85 -7.74 4.01
N LEU A 111 5.42 -6.56 3.77
CA LEU A 111 4.74 -5.29 4.04
C LEU A 111 3.44 -5.18 3.26
N VAL A 112 3.48 -5.52 1.98
CA VAL A 112 2.33 -5.39 1.09
C VAL A 112 1.24 -6.41 1.43
N ILE A 113 1.59 -7.69 1.55
CA ILE A 113 0.59 -8.74 1.79
C ILE A 113 -0.04 -8.64 3.17
N SER A 114 0.67 -8.04 4.13
CA SER A 114 0.24 -7.99 5.53
C SER A 114 -0.33 -6.65 5.97
N HIS A 115 -0.33 -5.63 5.09
CA HIS A 115 -0.74 -4.28 5.53
C HIS A 115 -2.19 -4.22 6.04
N MET A 116 -3.07 -5.09 5.54
CA MET A 116 -4.45 -5.15 6.00
C MET A 116 -4.61 -5.89 7.33
N LYS A 117 -3.67 -6.79 7.67
CA LYS A 117 -3.77 -7.59 8.91
C LYS A 117 -3.73 -6.74 10.17
N ILE A 118 -2.94 -5.66 10.16
CA ILE A 118 -2.90 -4.74 11.32
C ILE A 118 -4.29 -4.13 11.57
N LYS A 119 -4.96 -3.71 10.50
CA LYS A 119 -6.28 -3.10 10.59
C LYS A 119 -7.36 -4.07 11.07
N MET A 120 -7.18 -5.36 10.75
CA MET A 120 -8.14 -6.42 11.03
C MET A 120 -7.77 -7.26 12.25
N MET A 121 -6.70 -6.88 12.97
CA MET A 121 -6.15 -7.72 14.03
C MET A 121 -7.14 -7.99 15.16
N ASP A 122 -7.97 -7.00 15.52
CA ASP A 122 -8.96 -7.16 16.57
C ASP A 122 -10.05 -8.20 16.23
N GLU A 123 -10.26 -8.47 14.94
CA GLU A 123 -11.22 -9.46 14.47
C GLU A 123 -10.63 -10.87 14.41
N MET A 124 -9.31 -10.99 14.56
CA MET A 124 -8.62 -12.28 14.51
C MET A 124 -8.75 -13.00 15.85
N ARG A 125 -8.80 -14.34 15.81
CA ARG A 125 -8.74 -15.16 17.03
C ARG A 125 -7.38 -14.95 17.71
N LYS A 126 -7.37 -15.01 19.05
CA LYS A 126 -6.19 -14.70 19.84
C LYS A 126 -4.94 -15.51 19.44
N PRO A 127 -5.01 -16.83 19.18
CA PRO A 127 -3.85 -17.55 18.71
C PRO A 127 -3.27 -17.02 17.40
N LYS A 128 -4.14 -16.55 16.48
CA LYS A 128 -3.71 -15.95 15.21
C LYS A 128 -3.06 -14.59 15.43
N GLN A 129 -3.57 -13.79 16.34
CA GLN A 129 -2.95 -12.52 16.72
C GLN A 129 -1.53 -12.74 17.25
N GLU A 130 -1.36 -13.72 18.15
CA GLU A 130 -0.06 -14.01 18.72
C GLU A 130 0.93 -14.55 17.67
N GLU A 131 0.47 -15.40 16.76
CA GLU A 131 1.27 -15.89 15.63
C GLU A 131 1.74 -14.72 14.76
N PHE A 132 0.87 -13.76 14.45
CA PHE A 132 1.21 -12.61 13.65
C PHE A 132 2.21 -11.69 14.36
N LYS A 133 2.00 -11.42 15.65
CA LYS A 133 2.89 -10.58 16.45
C LYS A 133 4.29 -11.20 16.61
N ALA A 134 4.39 -12.53 16.49
CA ALA A 134 5.66 -13.24 16.60
C ALA A 134 6.49 -13.22 15.31
N LYS A 135 5.95 -12.73 14.21
CA LYS A 135 6.68 -12.65 12.93
C LYS A 135 7.87 -11.70 13.04
N PRO A 136 9.02 -12.03 12.43
CA PRO A 136 10.21 -11.16 12.49
C PRO A 136 9.97 -9.73 11.99
N ASN A 137 9.09 -9.57 11.00
CA ASN A 137 8.81 -8.26 10.39
C ASN A 137 7.60 -7.55 10.99
N TYR A 138 7.04 -8.05 12.10
CA TYR A 138 5.82 -7.49 12.68
C TYR A 138 5.91 -5.98 12.95
N GLU A 139 7.00 -5.53 13.57
CA GLU A 139 7.17 -4.10 13.90
C GLU A 139 7.26 -3.24 12.64
N LYS A 140 7.91 -3.73 11.60
CA LYS A 140 7.99 -3.03 10.31
C LYS A 140 6.63 -2.98 9.61
N ILE A 141 5.88 -4.07 9.66
CA ILE A 141 4.51 -4.13 9.11
C ILE A 141 3.62 -3.12 9.84
N LYS A 142 3.74 -3.07 11.16
CA LYS A 142 2.99 -2.13 12.00
C LYS A 142 3.32 -0.67 11.66
N GLU A 143 4.61 -0.35 11.52
CA GLU A 143 5.05 0.99 11.14
C GLU A 143 4.53 1.37 9.76
N PHE A 144 4.67 0.48 8.77
CA PHE A 144 4.15 0.72 7.43
C PHE A 144 2.64 0.96 7.45
N SER A 145 1.90 0.16 8.21
CA SER A 145 0.45 0.31 8.33
C SER A 145 0.07 1.70 8.88
N SER A 146 0.92 2.29 9.71
CA SER A 146 0.67 3.64 10.25
C SER A 146 0.69 4.71 9.15
N PHE A 147 1.48 4.51 8.08
CA PHE A 147 1.50 5.44 6.94
C PHE A 147 0.20 5.39 6.14
N ASP A 148 -0.49 4.26 6.20
CA ASP A 148 -1.74 4.02 5.47
C ASP A 148 -2.97 4.64 6.17
N ASN A 149 -2.79 5.23 7.33
CA ASN A 149 -3.88 5.82 8.11
C ASN A 149 -4.15 7.27 7.67
N MET A 150 -5.36 7.51 7.16
CA MET A 150 -5.78 8.82 6.64
C MET A 150 -6.53 9.69 7.67
N LYS A 151 -6.52 9.30 8.95
CA LYS A 151 -7.19 10.08 10.00
C LYS A 151 -6.49 11.40 10.32
N THR A 152 -5.19 11.50 10.02
CA THR A 152 -4.37 12.66 10.35
C THR A 152 -3.74 13.28 9.11
N LEU A 153 -4.58 13.60 8.11
CA LEU A 153 -4.13 14.25 6.88
C LEU A 153 -3.71 15.69 7.14
N THR A 154 -2.59 16.10 6.54
CA THR A 154 -2.14 17.48 6.58
C THR A 154 -2.55 18.20 5.29
N PRO A 155 -2.65 19.57 5.31
CA PRO A 155 -2.91 20.32 4.08
C PRO A 155 -1.87 20.06 2.98
N GLU A 156 -0.61 19.86 3.36
CA GLU A 156 0.47 19.54 2.41
C GLU A 156 0.24 18.20 1.72
N GLU A 157 -0.19 17.19 2.48
CA GLU A 157 -0.53 15.88 1.91
C GLU A 157 -1.72 15.96 0.98
N LEU A 158 -2.73 16.75 1.31
CA LEU A 158 -3.89 16.92 0.46
C LEU A 158 -3.57 17.63 -0.86
N SER A 159 -2.45 18.34 -0.94
CA SER A 159 -2.01 19.04 -2.16
C SER A 159 -1.16 18.16 -3.10
N LEU A 160 -0.84 16.94 -2.72
CA LEU A 160 -0.03 16.01 -3.54
C LEU A 160 -0.76 15.48 -4.82
#